data_868b214f128efb21c6fd483c63dc5b54
#
_entry.id   868b214f128efb21c6fd483c63dc5b54
#
_cell.length_a   1.000
_cell.length_b   1.000
_cell.length_c   1.000
_cell.angle_alpha   90.00
_cell.angle_beta   90.00
_cell.angle_gamma   90.00
#
_symmetry.space_group_name_H-M   'P 1'
#
loop_
_entity.id
_entity.type
_entity.pdbx_description
1 polymer ?
#
loop_
_entity_poly.entity_id
_entity_poly.type
_entity_poly.pdbx_seq_one_letter_code
_entity_poly.pdbx_strand_id
1 'polypeptide(L)'
;GGNITINVTEFVDDEIRQMPAISEPKQIGAVLPHLKGCYFFCKGTQKRMRDLARWPMENGSVIRICDDCASYVIIADQPVMPTSEVASHLTVHNTLIAEGAQKKATVHTHPIELVAMSHTPKFLEKDVLTYLLWSMIPETKAFCPRGLGIVPYKMPSSVELADATLKELDDYDVVMWEKHGVFAVGTDVMDAFDQIDVLTKAAQIYINARCMGFEPDGMTKEQMQELTDVFHLPK
;
A
#
# COMPACT_ATOMS: atom_id res chain seq x y z
N GLY A 1 9.94 9.04 -2.99
CA GLY A 1 9.18 8.18 -3.92
C GLY A 1 7.88 7.70 -3.31
N GLY A 2 7.14 6.91 -4.05
CA GLY A 2 5.91 6.30 -3.57
C GLY A 2 4.63 6.99 -4.04
N ASN A 3 3.52 6.30 -3.77
CA ASN A 3 2.19 6.68 -4.23
C ASN A 3 1.16 6.43 -3.12
N ILE A 4 0.08 7.20 -3.16
CA ILE A 4 -1.09 7.01 -2.29
C ILE A 4 -2.32 7.15 -3.16
N THR A 5 -3.32 6.28 -2.93
CA THR A 5 -4.69 6.50 -3.36
C THR A 5 -5.65 6.22 -2.22
N ILE A 6 -6.71 7.03 -2.12
CA ILE A 6 -7.71 6.93 -1.06
C ILE A 6 -9.09 6.96 -1.70
N ASN A 7 -9.92 5.98 -1.37
CA ASN A 7 -11.34 6.05 -1.72
C ASN A 7 -12.02 7.10 -0.83
N VAL A 8 -12.40 8.22 -1.43
CA VAL A 8 -13.03 9.35 -0.76
C VAL A 8 -14.52 9.47 -1.08
N THR A 9 -15.12 8.47 -1.70
CA THR A 9 -16.51 8.48 -2.18
C THR A 9 -17.51 8.85 -1.09
N GLU A 10 -17.32 8.40 0.15
CA GLU A 10 -18.22 8.69 1.28
C GLU A 10 -18.14 10.13 1.77
N PHE A 11 -17.06 10.85 1.47
CA PHE A 11 -16.84 12.24 1.86
C PHE A 11 -17.28 13.24 0.80
N VAL A 12 -17.71 12.75 -0.36
CA VAL A 12 -18.13 13.59 -1.50
C VAL A 12 -19.59 14.00 -1.32
N ASP A 13 -19.82 15.29 -1.12
CA ASP A 13 -21.14 15.92 -1.03
C ASP A 13 -21.73 16.26 -2.42
N ASP A 14 -22.91 16.85 -2.42
CA ASP A 14 -23.59 17.25 -3.65
C ASP A 14 -22.87 18.35 -4.41
N GLU A 15 -22.13 19.23 -3.72
CA GLU A 15 -21.36 20.30 -4.35
C GLU A 15 -20.21 19.69 -5.17
N ILE A 16 -19.44 18.80 -4.57
CA ILE A 16 -18.34 18.09 -5.27
C ILE A 16 -18.88 17.21 -6.42
N ARG A 17 -20.05 16.56 -6.23
CA ARG A 17 -20.68 15.73 -7.28
C ARG A 17 -21.05 16.55 -8.51
N GLN A 18 -21.40 17.82 -8.32
CA GLN A 18 -21.78 18.76 -9.40
C GLN A 18 -20.58 19.48 -10.00
N MET A 19 -19.39 19.38 -9.41
CA MET A 19 -18.20 20.00 -9.95
C MET A 19 -17.90 19.48 -11.36
N PRO A 20 -17.64 20.36 -12.34
CA PRO A 20 -17.26 19.95 -13.67
C PRO A 20 -15.91 19.26 -13.67
N ALA A 21 -15.74 18.29 -14.55
CA ALA A 21 -14.42 17.73 -14.83
C ALA A 21 -13.52 18.81 -15.47
N ILE A 22 -12.28 18.89 -15.02
CA ILE A 22 -11.25 19.80 -15.59
C ILE A 22 -10.30 19.07 -16.53
N SER A 23 -10.56 17.82 -16.83
CA SER A 23 -9.81 17.00 -17.79
C SER A 23 -10.77 16.24 -18.71
N GLU A 24 -10.29 15.90 -19.90
CA GLU A 24 -10.90 14.88 -20.73
C GLU A 24 -10.77 13.52 -20.03
N PRO A 25 -11.66 12.54 -20.33
CA PRO A 25 -11.56 11.19 -19.82
C PRO A 25 -10.20 10.54 -20.16
N LYS A 26 -9.58 9.95 -19.14
CA LYS A 26 -8.27 9.28 -19.24
C LYS A 26 -8.43 7.80 -18.99
N GLN A 27 -7.86 6.98 -19.88
CA GLN A 27 -7.98 5.53 -19.78
C GLN A 27 -7.20 4.98 -18.58
N ILE A 28 -7.83 4.07 -17.85
CA ILE A 28 -7.21 3.33 -16.74
C ILE A 28 -6.35 2.18 -17.30
N GLY A 29 -6.76 1.60 -18.42
CA GLY A 29 -6.14 0.40 -19.00
C GLY A 29 -6.78 -0.92 -18.55
N ALA A 30 -7.80 -0.85 -17.70
CA ALA A 30 -8.61 -1.97 -17.24
C ALA A 30 -10.06 -1.54 -17.06
N VAL A 31 -11.01 -2.49 -17.10
CA VAL A 31 -12.41 -2.26 -16.75
C VAL A 31 -12.63 -2.65 -15.29
N LEU A 32 -13.05 -1.71 -14.46
CA LEU A 32 -13.14 -1.83 -13.00
C LEU A 32 -14.60 -1.59 -12.53
N PRO A 33 -15.48 -2.57 -12.69
CA PRO A 33 -16.94 -2.37 -12.58
C PRO A 33 -17.41 -1.95 -11.19
N HIS A 34 -16.69 -2.34 -10.13
CA HIS A 34 -17.03 -1.97 -8.76
C HIS A 34 -16.66 -0.54 -8.40
N LEU A 35 -15.91 0.17 -9.27
CA LEU A 35 -15.53 1.57 -9.07
C LEU A 35 -16.45 2.58 -9.75
N LYS A 36 -17.52 2.14 -10.42
CA LYS A 36 -18.44 3.04 -11.13
C LYS A 36 -18.88 4.21 -10.23
N GLY A 37 -18.59 5.44 -10.67
CA GLY A 37 -18.96 6.65 -9.96
C GLY A 37 -18.22 6.91 -8.64
N CYS A 38 -17.25 6.07 -8.28
CA CYS A 38 -16.41 6.29 -7.10
C CYS A 38 -15.42 7.45 -7.32
N TYR A 39 -15.02 8.02 -6.19
CA TYR A 39 -14.07 9.14 -6.14
C TYR A 39 -12.83 8.71 -5.38
N PHE A 40 -11.66 9.05 -5.94
CA PHE A 40 -10.38 8.75 -5.32
C PHE A 40 -9.50 9.99 -5.24
N PHE A 41 -8.90 10.23 -4.07
CA PHE A 41 -7.76 11.12 -4.00
C PHE A 41 -6.51 10.34 -4.41
N CYS A 42 -5.76 10.88 -5.36
CA CYS A 42 -4.54 10.25 -5.90
C CYS A 42 -3.37 11.22 -5.81
N LYS A 43 -2.25 10.77 -5.27
CA LYS A 43 -1.00 11.54 -5.33
C LYS A 43 -0.60 11.78 -6.78
N GLY A 44 -0.14 12.98 -7.08
CA GLY A 44 0.30 13.39 -8.41
C GLY A 44 1.62 12.73 -8.86
N THR A 45 1.71 12.45 -10.16
CA THR A 45 2.98 12.02 -10.76
C THR A 45 4.05 13.11 -10.58
N GLN A 46 5.32 12.71 -10.37
CA GLN A 46 6.46 13.58 -10.10
C GLN A 46 6.33 14.47 -8.84
N LYS A 47 5.24 14.36 -8.08
CA LYS A 47 5.07 15.04 -6.80
C LYS A 47 5.72 14.26 -5.66
N ARG A 48 6.12 14.96 -4.59
CA ARG A 48 6.81 14.36 -3.44
C ARG A 48 5.82 13.99 -2.35
N MET A 49 5.97 12.80 -1.76
CA MET A 49 5.14 12.35 -0.65
C MET A 49 5.18 13.32 0.55
N ARG A 50 6.35 13.89 0.86
CA ARG A 50 6.51 14.83 1.98
C ARG A 50 5.69 16.12 1.85
N ASP A 51 5.39 16.52 0.61
CA ASP A 51 4.68 17.77 0.33
C ASP A 51 3.16 17.54 0.32
N LEU A 52 2.73 16.27 0.17
CA LEU A 52 1.32 15.89 0.10
C LEU A 52 0.54 16.24 1.37
N ALA A 53 1.13 16.01 2.54
CA ALA A 53 0.49 16.31 3.83
C ALA A 53 0.31 17.82 4.07
N ARG A 54 1.15 18.66 3.47
CA ARG A 54 1.10 20.11 3.65
C ARG A 54 0.23 20.78 2.61
N TRP A 55 0.28 20.32 1.38
CA TRP A 55 -0.39 20.91 0.22
C TRP A 55 -1.03 19.80 -0.63
N PRO A 56 -2.08 19.12 -0.13
CA PRO A 56 -2.64 17.93 -0.80
C PRO A 56 -3.14 18.25 -2.21
N MET A 57 -3.83 19.36 -2.42
CA MET A 57 -4.39 19.70 -3.74
C MET A 57 -3.36 20.23 -4.76
N GLU A 58 -2.18 20.66 -4.29
CA GLU A 58 -1.05 20.98 -5.18
C GLU A 58 -0.24 19.74 -5.60
N ASN A 59 -0.35 18.65 -4.82
CA ASN A 59 0.45 17.46 -4.96
C ASN A 59 -0.36 16.21 -5.27
N GLY A 60 -1.68 16.32 -5.35
CA GLY A 60 -2.63 15.28 -5.70
C GLY A 60 -3.87 15.82 -6.37
N SER A 61 -4.74 14.94 -6.79
CA SER A 61 -6.03 15.28 -7.38
C SER A 61 -7.11 14.34 -6.88
N VAL A 62 -8.33 14.83 -6.85
CA VAL A 62 -9.51 13.97 -6.80
C VAL A 62 -9.87 13.56 -8.23
N ILE A 63 -10.05 12.27 -8.43
CA ILE A 63 -10.54 11.71 -9.69
C ILE A 63 -11.92 11.07 -9.47
N ARG A 64 -12.77 11.12 -10.49
CA ARG A 64 -14.05 10.39 -10.53
C ARG A 64 -13.97 9.34 -11.63
N ILE A 65 -14.33 8.10 -11.30
CA ILE A 65 -14.42 7.02 -12.28
C ILE A 65 -15.67 7.23 -13.14
N CYS A 66 -15.51 7.14 -14.45
CA CYS A 66 -16.58 7.32 -15.42
C CYS A 66 -17.54 6.12 -15.46
N ASP A 67 -18.68 6.29 -16.11
CA ASP A 67 -19.72 5.26 -16.25
C ASP A 67 -19.26 4.03 -17.04
N ASP A 68 -18.23 4.18 -17.88
CA ASP A 68 -17.62 3.08 -18.63
C ASP A 68 -16.75 2.16 -17.76
N CYS A 69 -16.47 2.55 -16.50
CA CYS A 69 -15.62 1.83 -15.57
C CYS A 69 -14.17 1.59 -16.07
N ALA A 70 -13.79 2.23 -17.16
CA ALA A 70 -12.50 2.06 -17.85
C ALA A 70 -11.71 3.37 -17.94
N SER A 71 -12.34 4.48 -17.57
CA SER A 71 -11.73 5.81 -17.61
C SER A 71 -12.05 6.61 -16.34
N TYR A 72 -11.29 7.68 -16.12
CA TYR A 72 -11.53 8.65 -15.05
C TYR A 72 -11.38 10.07 -15.56
N VAL A 73 -11.99 11.01 -14.86
CA VAL A 73 -11.82 12.45 -15.03
C VAL A 73 -11.24 13.06 -13.75
N ILE A 74 -10.51 14.16 -13.88
CA ILE A 74 -9.99 14.92 -12.75
C ILE A 74 -11.03 15.96 -12.34
N ILE A 75 -11.32 16.02 -11.03
CA ILE A 75 -12.22 16.99 -10.40
C ILE A 75 -11.39 17.69 -9.32
N ALA A 76 -10.76 18.80 -9.67
CA ALA A 76 -9.93 19.57 -8.74
C ALA A 76 -9.68 20.96 -9.33
N ASP A 77 -9.23 21.90 -8.52
CA ASP A 77 -8.91 23.25 -8.98
C ASP A 77 -7.72 23.30 -9.96
N GLN A 78 -6.84 22.29 -9.87
CA GLN A 78 -5.65 22.19 -10.73
C GLN A 78 -5.54 20.79 -11.35
N PRO A 79 -5.11 20.70 -12.62
CA PRO A 79 -5.02 19.43 -13.33
C PRO A 79 -3.74 18.66 -12.96
N VAL A 80 -3.58 18.32 -11.70
CA VAL A 80 -2.48 17.46 -11.23
C VAL A 80 -2.73 16.04 -11.72
N MET A 81 -1.87 15.54 -12.60
CA MET A 81 -1.99 14.18 -13.12
C MET A 81 -1.72 13.16 -12.01
N PRO A 82 -2.60 12.18 -11.80
CA PRO A 82 -2.36 11.06 -10.89
C PRO A 82 -1.06 10.31 -11.17
N THR A 83 -0.58 9.59 -10.18
CA THR A 83 0.60 8.70 -10.32
C THR A 83 0.49 7.80 -11.56
N SER A 84 1.63 7.47 -12.16
CA SER A 84 1.69 6.49 -13.27
C SER A 84 1.23 5.09 -12.86
N GLU A 85 1.17 4.80 -11.56
CA GLU A 85 0.70 3.52 -11.02
C GLU A 85 -0.77 3.54 -10.63
N VAL A 86 -1.53 4.58 -11.01
CA VAL A 86 -2.95 4.72 -10.67
C VAL A 86 -3.78 3.51 -11.09
N ALA A 87 -3.48 2.89 -12.22
CA ALA A 87 -4.17 1.69 -12.68
C ALA A 87 -4.04 0.53 -11.68
N SER A 88 -2.83 0.24 -11.20
CA SER A 88 -2.58 -0.80 -10.20
C SER A 88 -3.31 -0.52 -8.90
N HIS A 89 -3.25 0.72 -8.40
CA HIS A 89 -3.97 1.12 -7.20
C HIS A 89 -5.50 0.98 -7.35
N LEU A 90 -6.07 1.45 -8.48
CA LEU A 90 -7.50 1.33 -8.73
C LEU A 90 -7.95 -0.13 -8.89
N THR A 91 -7.12 -0.99 -9.48
CA THR A 91 -7.40 -2.42 -9.57
C THR A 91 -7.52 -3.05 -8.18
N VAL A 92 -6.62 -2.70 -7.25
CA VAL A 92 -6.71 -3.12 -5.84
C VAL A 92 -8.01 -2.60 -5.20
N HIS A 93 -8.34 -1.31 -5.36
CA HIS A 93 -9.58 -0.76 -4.82
C HIS A 93 -10.83 -1.44 -5.39
N ASN A 94 -10.82 -1.83 -6.67
CA ASN A 94 -11.93 -2.57 -7.28
C ASN A 94 -12.16 -3.91 -6.58
N THR A 95 -11.10 -4.65 -6.27
CA THR A 95 -11.18 -5.91 -5.54
C THR A 95 -11.64 -5.68 -4.10
N LEU A 96 -11.06 -4.72 -3.38
CA LEU A 96 -11.45 -4.40 -2.00
C LEU A 96 -12.94 -4.04 -1.88
N ILE A 97 -13.47 -3.27 -2.83
CA ILE A 97 -14.90 -2.92 -2.86
C ILE A 97 -15.76 -4.13 -3.20
N ALA A 98 -15.34 -4.96 -4.16
CA ALA A 98 -16.05 -6.19 -4.54
C ALA A 98 -16.21 -7.15 -3.36
N GLU A 99 -15.20 -7.22 -2.50
CA GLU A 99 -15.16 -8.07 -1.30
C GLU A 99 -15.86 -7.45 -0.09
N GLY A 100 -16.30 -6.20 -0.17
CA GLY A 100 -16.87 -5.46 0.95
C GLY A 100 -15.85 -5.13 2.05
N ALA A 101 -14.57 -5.08 1.70
CA ALA A 101 -13.49 -4.77 2.64
C ALA A 101 -13.60 -3.35 3.15
N GLN A 102 -13.27 -3.14 4.45
CA GLN A 102 -13.27 -1.81 5.06
C GLN A 102 -12.03 -0.98 4.71
N LYS A 103 -11.12 -1.53 3.91
CA LYS A 103 -9.88 -0.88 3.51
C LYS A 103 -10.14 0.15 2.41
N LYS A 104 -9.73 1.39 2.65
CA LYS A 104 -10.02 2.55 1.79
C LYS A 104 -8.79 3.23 1.25
N ALA A 105 -7.61 2.88 1.74
CA ALA A 105 -6.35 3.47 1.33
C ALA A 105 -5.37 2.41 0.81
N THR A 106 -4.57 2.82 -0.17
CA THR A 106 -3.42 2.07 -0.66
C THR A 106 -2.19 2.98 -0.60
N VAL A 107 -1.10 2.45 -0.10
CA VAL A 107 0.18 3.16 0.03
C VAL A 107 1.28 2.32 -0.59
N HIS A 108 2.05 2.92 -1.50
CA HIS A 108 3.28 2.33 -2.02
C HIS A 108 4.46 3.24 -1.68
N THR A 109 5.55 2.66 -1.17
CA THR A 109 6.77 3.39 -0.82
C THR A 109 8.00 2.50 -0.97
N HIS A 110 9.20 3.10 -0.84
CA HIS A 110 10.48 2.42 -1.05
C HIS A 110 11.32 2.42 0.23
N PRO A 111 10.95 1.66 1.29
CA PRO A 111 11.74 1.56 2.50
C PRO A 111 13.08 0.87 2.20
N ILE A 112 14.18 1.56 2.48
CA ILE A 112 15.53 1.14 2.07
C ILE A 112 15.87 -0.22 2.68
N GLU A 113 15.51 -0.45 3.92
CA GLU A 113 15.83 -1.64 4.69
C GLU A 113 15.15 -2.89 4.10
N LEU A 114 13.86 -2.81 3.81
CA LEU A 114 13.11 -3.91 3.21
C LEU A 114 13.55 -4.15 1.76
N VAL A 115 13.80 -3.09 1.00
CA VAL A 115 14.35 -3.22 -0.35
C VAL A 115 15.73 -3.89 -0.31
N ALA A 116 16.61 -3.48 0.62
CA ALA A 116 17.93 -4.10 0.79
C ALA A 116 17.81 -5.61 1.13
N MET A 117 16.91 -5.98 2.04
CA MET A 117 16.66 -7.37 2.39
C MET A 117 16.16 -8.18 1.17
N SER A 118 15.35 -7.59 0.29
CA SER A 118 14.83 -8.26 -0.89
C SER A 118 15.89 -8.66 -1.92
N HIS A 119 17.13 -8.16 -1.80
CA HIS A 119 18.28 -8.61 -2.62
C HIS A 119 18.90 -9.93 -2.14
N THR A 120 18.44 -10.46 -1.01
CA THR A 120 18.97 -11.69 -0.41
C THR A 120 17.96 -12.83 -0.58
N PRO A 121 18.26 -13.92 -1.31
CA PRO A 121 17.30 -15.00 -1.57
C PRO A 121 16.61 -15.56 -0.33
N LYS A 122 17.32 -15.68 0.80
CA LYS A 122 16.77 -16.12 2.08
C LYS A 122 15.56 -15.28 2.52
N PHE A 123 15.55 -13.99 2.23
CA PHE A 123 14.48 -13.07 2.62
C PHE A 123 13.38 -12.93 1.56
N LEU A 124 13.41 -13.76 0.51
CA LEU A 124 12.29 -13.93 -0.42
C LEU A 124 11.40 -15.13 -0.02
N GLU A 125 11.74 -15.79 1.08
CA GLU A 125 10.90 -16.79 1.73
C GLU A 125 9.96 -16.12 2.73
N LYS A 126 8.66 -16.06 2.40
CA LYS A 126 7.65 -15.26 3.15
C LYS A 126 7.65 -15.58 4.65
N ASP A 127 7.61 -16.85 5.00
CA ASP A 127 7.56 -17.28 6.41
C ASP A 127 8.85 -16.93 7.15
N VAL A 128 10.00 -17.04 6.48
CA VAL A 128 11.31 -16.70 7.05
C VAL A 128 11.39 -15.21 7.33
N LEU A 129 11.01 -14.36 6.36
CA LEU A 129 11.08 -12.92 6.53
C LEU A 129 10.04 -12.42 7.53
N THR A 130 8.80 -12.88 7.43
CA THR A 130 7.73 -12.52 8.37
C THR A 130 8.12 -12.85 9.80
N TYR A 131 8.57 -14.09 10.06
CA TYR A 131 9.00 -14.51 11.38
C TYR A 131 10.15 -13.66 11.92
N LEU A 132 11.16 -13.40 11.08
CA LEU A 132 12.29 -12.55 11.44
C LEU A 132 11.83 -11.17 11.87
N LEU A 133 11.00 -10.50 11.04
CA LEU A 133 10.53 -9.15 11.33
C LEU A 133 9.65 -9.10 12.58
N TRP A 134 8.75 -10.07 12.76
CA TRP A 134 7.95 -10.18 13.98
C TRP A 134 8.79 -10.34 15.23
N SER A 135 9.93 -11.05 15.13
CA SER A 135 10.77 -11.31 16.28
C SER A 135 11.62 -10.12 16.74
N MET A 136 11.74 -9.07 15.92
CA MET A 136 12.62 -7.93 16.24
C MET A 136 12.02 -6.95 17.24
N ILE A 137 10.72 -6.65 17.14
CA ILE A 137 9.97 -5.81 18.09
C ILE A 137 8.49 -6.24 18.14
N PRO A 138 7.83 -6.14 19.31
CA PRO A 138 6.44 -6.58 19.49
C PRO A 138 5.46 -5.87 18.55
N GLU A 139 5.65 -4.59 18.29
CA GLU A 139 4.79 -3.77 17.44
C GLU A 139 4.64 -4.35 16.03
N THR A 140 5.67 -5.01 15.51
CA THR A 140 5.63 -5.57 14.15
C THR A 140 4.53 -6.61 14.02
N LYS A 141 4.41 -7.51 15.01
CA LYS A 141 3.34 -8.51 15.00
C LYS A 141 1.99 -7.90 15.36
N ALA A 142 1.96 -6.89 16.24
CA ALA A 142 0.72 -6.23 16.66
C ALA A 142 0.06 -5.43 15.52
N PHE A 143 0.83 -4.67 14.75
CA PHE A 143 0.33 -3.83 13.65
C PHE A 143 0.29 -4.55 12.30
N CYS A 144 1.09 -5.61 12.11
CA CYS A 144 1.13 -6.40 10.89
C CYS A 144 0.92 -7.90 11.19
N PRO A 145 -0.22 -8.27 11.81
CA PRO A 145 -0.44 -9.62 12.31
C PRO A 145 -0.54 -10.69 11.21
N ARG A 146 -0.90 -10.28 9.99
CA ARG A 146 -0.96 -11.17 8.82
C ARG A 146 0.42 -11.39 8.18
N GLY A 147 1.44 -10.63 8.59
CA GLY A 147 2.80 -10.74 8.06
C GLY A 147 3.02 -9.98 6.77
N LEU A 148 4.00 -10.40 5.99
CA LEU A 148 4.46 -9.72 4.79
C LEU A 148 4.41 -10.65 3.58
N GLY A 149 3.54 -10.32 2.61
CA GLY A 149 3.51 -10.96 1.31
C GLY A 149 4.74 -10.59 0.46
N ILE A 150 5.13 -11.43 -0.49
CA ILE A 150 6.29 -11.17 -1.34
C ILE A 150 5.92 -11.46 -2.80
N VAL A 151 6.09 -10.47 -3.65
CA VAL A 151 6.00 -10.61 -5.11
C VAL A 151 7.41 -10.60 -5.69
N PRO A 152 7.83 -11.68 -6.38
CA PRO A 152 9.08 -11.70 -7.14
C PRO A 152 9.10 -10.55 -8.15
N TYR A 153 10.30 -10.11 -8.54
CA TYR A 153 10.47 -8.98 -9.45
C TYR A 153 9.54 -9.04 -10.66
N LYS A 154 8.81 -7.98 -10.85
CA LYS A 154 7.98 -7.68 -12.03
C LYS A 154 8.29 -6.25 -12.49
N MET A 155 8.05 -5.99 -13.78
CA MET A 155 8.20 -4.64 -14.31
C MET A 155 7.28 -3.66 -13.57
N PRO A 156 7.79 -2.55 -13.05
CA PRO A 156 6.96 -1.51 -12.44
C PRO A 156 5.84 -1.04 -13.38
N SER A 157 4.66 -0.78 -12.82
CA SER A 157 3.45 -0.35 -13.55
C SER A 157 2.91 -1.38 -14.55
N SER A 158 3.33 -2.64 -14.48
CA SER A 158 2.80 -3.71 -15.34
C SER A 158 1.52 -4.34 -14.76
N VAL A 159 0.74 -4.95 -15.63
CA VAL A 159 -0.44 -5.74 -15.25
C VAL A 159 -0.01 -6.95 -14.40
N GLU A 160 1.09 -7.58 -14.76
CA GLU A 160 1.64 -8.74 -14.04
C GLU A 160 2.04 -8.39 -12.60
N LEU A 161 2.50 -7.16 -12.34
CA LEU A 161 2.77 -6.70 -10.98
C LEU A 161 1.46 -6.50 -10.22
N ALA A 162 0.46 -5.91 -10.85
CA ALA A 162 -0.85 -5.69 -10.24
C ALA A 162 -1.52 -7.01 -9.87
N ASP A 163 -1.56 -7.97 -10.80
CA ASP A 163 -2.17 -9.29 -10.58
C ASP A 163 -1.46 -10.08 -9.49
N ALA A 164 -0.12 -10.07 -9.50
CA ALA A 164 0.67 -10.73 -8.46
C ALA A 164 0.46 -10.06 -7.09
N THR A 165 0.31 -8.74 -7.04
CA THR A 165 0.02 -8.01 -5.81
C THR A 165 -1.36 -8.36 -5.27
N LEU A 166 -2.39 -8.40 -6.12
CA LEU A 166 -3.75 -8.80 -5.72
C LEU A 166 -3.75 -10.19 -5.09
N LYS A 167 -3.08 -11.15 -5.73
CA LYS A 167 -2.99 -12.51 -5.20
C LYS A 167 -2.35 -12.59 -3.81
N GLU A 168 -1.35 -11.76 -3.54
CA GLU A 168 -0.74 -11.70 -2.20
C GLU A 168 -1.65 -10.99 -1.19
N LEU A 169 -2.45 -10.00 -1.64
CA LEU A 169 -3.39 -9.28 -0.76
C LEU A 169 -4.56 -10.13 -0.27
N ASP A 170 -4.81 -11.30 -0.85
CA ASP A 170 -5.77 -12.28 -0.30
C ASP A 170 -5.35 -12.70 1.13
N ASP A 171 -4.05 -12.87 1.36
CA ASP A 171 -3.50 -13.36 2.62
C ASP A 171 -2.83 -12.28 3.47
N TYR A 172 -2.34 -11.19 2.86
CA TYR A 172 -1.54 -10.15 3.51
C TYR A 172 -2.13 -8.75 3.32
N ASP A 173 -1.84 -7.84 4.23
CA ASP A 173 -2.21 -6.42 4.10
C ASP A 173 -1.04 -5.58 3.57
N VAL A 174 0.18 -6.14 3.64
CA VAL A 174 1.41 -5.53 3.14
C VAL A 174 2.13 -6.53 2.24
N VAL A 175 2.60 -6.05 1.09
CA VAL A 175 3.28 -6.87 0.09
C VAL A 175 4.60 -6.19 -0.30
N MET A 176 5.69 -6.92 -0.16
CA MET A 176 7.01 -6.48 -0.65
C MET A 176 7.17 -6.87 -2.13
N TRP A 177 7.50 -5.89 -2.96
CA TRP A 177 7.92 -6.09 -4.34
C TRP A 177 9.44 -6.23 -4.38
N GLU A 178 9.92 -7.39 -4.76
CA GLU A 178 11.36 -7.67 -4.82
C GLU A 178 12.12 -6.58 -5.59
N LYS A 179 13.16 -6.01 -4.95
CA LYS A 179 14.06 -4.96 -5.50
C LYS A 179 13.36 -3.65 -5.90
N HIS A 180 12.14 -3.42 -5.40
CA HIS A 180 11.39 -2.23 -5.78
C HIS A 180 10.90 -1.47 -4.54
N GLY A 181 10.04 -2.05 -3.74
CA GLY A 181 9.42 -1.37 -2.61
C GLY A 181 8.38 -2.21 -1.91
N VAL A 182 7.45 -1.53 -1.25
CA VAL A 182 6.36 -2.15 -0.49
C VAL A 182 5.04 -1.50 -0.86
N PHE A 183 3.99 -2.31 -0.96
CA PHE A 183 2.61 -1.90 -1.17
C PHE A 183 1.76 -2.35 0.01
N ALA A 184 0.95 -1.46 0.57
CA ALA A 184 0.06 -1.77 1.69
C ALA A 184 -1.36 -1.29 1.44
N VAL A 185 -2.31 -1.98 2.05
CA VAL A 185 -3.73 -1.59 2.11
C VAL A 185 -4.12 -1.35 3.56
N GLY A 186 -4.98 -0.36 3.80
CA GLY A 186 -5.44 -0.01 5.15
C GLY A 186 -6.82 0.62 5.14
N THR A 187 -7.41 0.72 6.33
CA THR A 187 -8.69 1.41 6.54
C THR A 187 -8.57 2.90 6.23
N ASP A 188 -7.39 3.45 6.45
CA ASP A 188 -6.97 4.79 6.04
C ASP A 188 -5.47 4.81 5.70
N VAL A 189 -4.94 6.00 5.39
CA VAL A 189 -3.52 6.17 5.00
C VAL A 189 -2.58 5.88 6.17
N MET A 190 -2.98 6.24 7.39
CA MET A 190 -2.14 6.02 8.58
C MET A 190 -2.03 4.53 8.88
N ASP A 191 -3.15 3.81 8.87
CA ASP A 191 -3.18 2.36 9.05
C ASP A 191 -2.29 1.63 8.01
N ALA A 192 -2.43 1.98 6.72
CA ALA A 192 -1.58 1.41 5.68
C ALA A 192 -0.08 1.76 5.86
N PHE A 193 0.21 3.00 6.29
CA PHE A 193 1.59 3.45 6.48
C PHE A 193 2.23 2.85 7.73
N ASP A 194 1.50 2.77 8.85
CA ASP A 194 1.99 2.24 10.11
C ASP A 194 2.47 0.79 9.98
N GLN A 195 1.75 -0.03 9.19
CA GLN A 195 2.18 -1.38 8.87
C GLN A 195 3.56 -1.41 8.17
N ILE A 196 3.77 -0.51 7.18
CA ILE A 196 5.06 -0.40 6.49
C ILE A 196 6.14 0.10 7.44
N ASP A 197 5.83 1.07 8.29
CA ASP A 197 6.77 1.70 9.22
C ASP A 197 7.30 0.71 10.27
N VAL A 198 6.42 -0.10 10.88
CA VAL A 198 6.84 -1.11 11.87
C VAL A 198 7.69 -2.22 11.23
N LEU A 199 7.34 -2.67 10.02
CA LEU A 199 8.15 -3.64 9.28
C LEU A 199 9.53 -3.07 8.93
N THR A 200 9.58 -1.79 8.54
CA THR A 200 10.82 -1.09 8.23
C THR A 200 11.71 -0.95 9.47
N LYS A 201 11.13 -0.59 10.62
CA LYS A 201 11.85 -0.52 11.91
C LYS A 201 12.42 -1.87 12.32
N ALA A 202 11.64 -2.95 12.20
CA ALA A 202 12.12 -4.30 12.47
C ALA A 202 13.31 -4.68 11.57
N ALA A 203 13.20 -4.40 10.27
CA ALA A 203 14.28 -4.63 9.31
C ALA A 203 15.54 -3.82 9.67
N GLN A 204 15.37 -2.56 10.07
CA GLN A 204 16.47 -1.69 10.49
C GLN A 204 17.16 -2.20 11.77
N ILE A 205 16.38 -2.68 12.75
CA ILE A 205 16.94 -3.31 13.98
C ILE A 205 17.79 -4.52 13.61
N TYR A 206 17.25 -5.41 12.76
CA TYR A 206 18.00 -6.59 12.32
C TYR A 206 19.30 -6.21 11.61
N ILE A 207 19.24 -5.31 10.64
CA ILE A 207 20.41 -4.87 9.88
C ILE A 207 21.46 -4.23 10.80
N ASN A 208 21.04 -3.36 11.74
CA ASN A 208 21.94 -2.71 12.68
C ASN A 208 22.62 -3.72 13.61
N ALA A 209 21.89 -4.71 14.14
CA ALA A 209 22.47 -5.77 14.96
C ALA A 209 23.51 -6.57 14.16
N ARG A 210 23.21 -6.91 12.91
CA ARG A 210 24.17 -7.58 12.00
C ARG A 210 25.41 -6.73 11.71
N CYS A 211 25.24 -5.42 11.54
CA CYS A 211 26.38 -4.50 11.35
C CYS A 211 27.27 -4.40 12.60
N MET A 212 26.74 -4.61 13.79
CA MET A 212 27.51 -4.72 15.03
C MET A 212 28.26 -6.05 15.18
N GLY A 213 28.06 -6.99 14.25
CA GLY A 213 28.67 -8.32 14.25
C GLY A 213 27.90 -9.40 15.03
N PHE A 214 26.66 -9.12 15.40
CA PHE A 214 25.81 -10.06 16.13
C PHE A 214 24.69 -10.62 15.25
N GLU A 215 24.30 -11.87 15.51
CA GLU A 215 23.01 -12.39 15.07
C GLU A 215 22.00 -12.09 16.19
N PRO A 216 20.97 -11.28 15.97
CA PRO A 216 19.98 -11.01 17.03
C PRO A 216 19.17 -12.26 17.31
N ASP A 217 18.96 -12.58 18.59
CA ASP A 217 18.15 -13.73 18.99
C ASP A 217 16.67 -13.54 18.61
N GLY A 218 16.19 -12.31 18.70
CA GLY A 218 14.78 -11.99 18.50
C GLY A 218 13.88 -12.51 19.62
N MET A 219 12.56 -12.26 19.51
CA MET A 219 11.57 -12.82 20.41
C MET A 219 11.41 -14.33 20.14
N THR A 220 11.26 -15.12 21.22
CA THR A 220 10.97 -16.56 21.11
C THR A 220 9.54 -16.80 20.62
N LYS A 221 9.25 -18.04 20.21
CA LYS A 221 7.89 -18.44 19.83
C LYS A 221 6.90 -18.27 20.98
N GLU A 222 7.33 -18.57 22.20
CA GLU A 222 6.54 -18.42 23.41
C GLU A 222 6.19 -16.96 23.67
N GLN A 223 7.17 -16.04 23.53
CA GLN A 223 6.95 -14.60 23.67
C GLN A 223 6.01 -14.06 22.59
N MET A 224 6.16 -14.51 21.33
CA MET A 224 5.23 -14.14 20.26
C MET A 224 3.82 -14.72 20.46
N GLN A 225 3.70 -15.91 21.05
CA GLN A 225 2.40 -16.49 21.40
C GLN A 225 1.73 -15.72 22.53
N GLU A 226 2.46 -15.35 23.58
CA GLU A 226 1.97 -14.49 24.66
C GLU A 226 1.43 -13.16 24.11
N LEU A 227 2.17 -12.52 23.19
CA LEU A 227 1.73 -11.30 22.50
C LEU A 227 0.42 -11.53 21.73
N THR A 228 0.33 -12.65 21.00
CA THR A 228 -0.87 -13.01 20.25
C THR A 228 -2.09 -13.17 21.15
N ASP A 229 -1.92 -13.84 22.30
CA ASP A 229 -3.00 -14.09 23.24
C ASP A 229 -3.45 -12.81 23.96
N VAL A 230 -2.50 -11.96 24.39
CA VAL A 230 -2.79 -10.71 25.11
C VAL A 230 -3.50 -9.68 24.23
N PHE A 231 -3.07 -9.55 22.98
CA PHE A 231 -3.64 -8.59 22.03
C PHE A 231 -4.73 -9.17 21.13
N HIS A 232 -5.09 -10.46 21.33
CA HIS A 232 -6.12 -11.16 20.53
C HIS A 232 -5.84 -11.09 19.02
N LEU A 233 -4.57 -11.22 18.64
CA LEU A 233 -4.17 -11.15 17.24
C LEU A 233 -4.61 -12.41 16.46
N PRO A 234 -4.77 -12.31 15.13
CA PRO A 234 -4.98 -13.47 14.26
C PRO A 234 -3.85 -14.51 14.44
N LYS A 235 -4.22 -15.79 14.37
CA LYS A 235 -3.28 -16.92 14.48
C LYS A 235 -2.65 -17.25 13.15
#